data_2fdba54b6d6c2494a5b62d1814ce9b27
#
_entry.id   2fdba54b6d6c2494a5b62d1814ce9b27
#
_cell.length_a   1.000
_cell.length_b   1.000
_cell.length_c   1.000
_cell.angle_alpha   90.00
_cell.angle_beta   90.00
_cell.angle_gamma   90.00
#
_symmetry.space_group_name_H-M   'P 1'
#
loop_
_entity.id
_entity.type
_entity.pdbx_description
1 polymer ?
#
loop_
_entity_poly.entity_id
_entity_poly.type
_entity_poly.pdbx_seq_one_letter_code
_entity_poly.pdbx_strand_id
1 'polypeptide(L)'
;MSVSDCIFCRVAAGTSACEEIYRDEATLAFMDINPANDGHCLVIPKAHFETVFDMTPAAFAGVGSTVAKVARAVNEVLRPGGVSLIQANGELAGQSVLHVHVHVLPRRTDDNLLINWDRNSNNERRFDRERIAEIAERLRSRLRG
;
A
#
# COMPACT_ATOMS: atom_id res chain seq x y z
N MET A 1 2.19 4.91 19.21
CA MET A 1 2.40 3.43 19.39
C MET A 1 3.89 3.17 19.42
N SER A 2 4.38 2.44 20.41
CA SER A 2 5.78 2.05 20.44
C SER A 2 6.06 0.94 19.40
N VAL A 3 7.31 0.80 18.97
CA VAL A 3 7.73 -0.26 18.04
C VAL A 3 7.39 -1.66 18.59
N SER A 4 7.51 -1.85 19.91
CA SER A 4 7.19 -3.13 20.57
C SER A 4 5.71 -3.51 20.51
N ASP A 5 4.82 -2.53 20.35
CA ASP A 5 3.38 -2.76 20.23
C ASP A 5 2.92 -2.96 18.79
N CYS A 6 3.79 -2.72 17.82
CA CYS A 6 3.45 -2.85 16.41
C CYS A 6 3.48 -4.31 15.98
N ILE A 7 2.33 -4.82 15.50
CA ILE A 7 2.23 -6.20 15.01
C ILE A 7 3.20 -6.46 13.83
N PHE A 8 3.37 -5.49 12.93
CA PHE A 8 4.26 -5.67 11.79
C PHE A 8 5.74 -5.63 12.18
N CYS A 9 6.10 -4.85 13.20
CA CYS A 9 7.45 -4.92 13.78
C CYS A 9 7.73 -6.32 14.37
N ARG A 10 6.74 -6.89 15.05
CA ARG A 10 6.86 -8.24 15.59
C ARG A 10 6.95 -9.30 14.50
N VAL A 11 6.18 -9.15 13.43
CA VAL A 11 6.27 -10.02 12.25
C VAL A 11 7.66 -9.94 11.63
N ALA A 12 8.18 -8.73 11.43
CA ALA A 12 9.52 -8.50 10.87
C ALA A 12 10.63 -9.10 11.73
N ALA A 13 10.46 -9.03 13.07
CA ALA A 13 11.41 -9.58 14.04
C ALA A 13 11.29 -11.10 14.22
N GLY A 14 10.27 -11.74 13.65
CA GLY A 14 10.03 -13.17 13.80
C GLY A 14 9.37 -13.56 15.14
N THR A 15 8.87 -12.59 15.92
CA THR A 15 8.22 -12.84 17.21
C THR A 15 6.70 -12.98 17.08
N SER A 16 6.15 -12.75 15.91
CA SER A 16 4.75 -13.00 15.59
C SER A 16 4.67 -13.84 14.32
N ALA A 17 3.84 -14.87 14.32
CA ALA A 17 3.72 -15.78 13.21
C ALA A 17 3.10 -15.10 11.97
N CYS A 18 3.57 -15.46 10.80
CA CYS A 18 3.00 -15.07 9.51
C CYS A 18 3.36 -16.11 8.46
N GLU A 19 2.62 -16.12 7.36
CA GLU A 19 2.98 -16.88 6.16
C GLU A 19 3.87 -15.98 5.29
N GLU A 20 5.17 -16.01 5.55
CA GLU A 20 6.16 -15.23 4.81
C GLU A 20 6.33 -15.77 3.39
N ILE A 21 6.37 -14.88 2.39
CA ILE A 21 6.57 -15.26 0.99
C ILE A 21 7.85 -14.69 0.39
N TYR A 22 8.41 -13.62 0.97
CA TYR A 22 9.65 -12.99 0.50
C TYR A 22 10.28 -12.18 1.61
N ARG A 23 11.60 -12.15 1.64
CA ARG A 23 12.37 -11.34 2.59
C ARG A 23 13.67 -10.92 1.94
N ASP A 24 14.01 -9.64 2.07
CA ASP A 24 15.36 -9.14 1.78
C ASP A 24 15.89 -8.36 2.99
N GLU A 25 16.98 -7.63 2.80
CA GLU A 25 17.60 -6.85 3.89
C GLU A 25 16.65 -5.83 4.51
N ALA A 26 15.86 -5.15 3.68
CA ALA A 26 15.05 -4.00 4.09
C ALA A 26 13.54 -4.27 4.15
N THR A 27 13.05 -5.31 3.48
CA THR A 27 11.61 -5.55 3.32
C THR A 27 11.18 -6.97 3.63
N LEU A 28 9.90 -7.13 3.87
CA LEU A 28 9.25 -8.41 4.11
C LEU A 28 7.90 -8.43 3.39
N ALA A 29 7.56 -9.56 2.79
CA ALA A 29 6.23 -9.79 2.22
C ALA A 29 5.62 -11.05 2.85
N PHE A 30 4.34 -10.99 3.18
CA PHE A 30 3.62 -12.09 3.82
C PHE A 30 2.14 -12.06 3.44
N MET A 31 1.48 -13.19 3.65
CA MET A 31 0.05 -13.31 3.36
C MET A 31 -0.78 -12.55 4.39
N ASP A 32 -1.81 -11.85 3.92
CA ASP A 32 -2.80 -11.26 4.84
C ASP A 32 -3.60 -12.40 5.48
N ILE A 33 -3.69 -12.40 6.82
CA ILE A 33 -4.45 -13.42 7.55
C ILE A 33 -5.97 -13.24 7.42
N ASN A 34 -6.39 -12.09 6.91
CA ASN A 34 -7.80 -11.74 6.71
C ASN A 34 -8.01 -11.32 5.25
N PRO A 35 -7.73 -12.22 4.30
CA PRO A 35 -7.63 -11.83 2.90
C PRO A 35 -8.98 -11.39 2.35
N ALA A 36 -8.96 -10.31 1.56
CA ALA A 36 -10.12 -9.87 0.80
C ALA A 36 -10.42 -10.77 -0.40
N ASN A 37 -9.37 -11.35 -0.99
CA ASN A 37 -9.42 -12.38 -2.01
C ASN A 37 -8.24 -13.33 -1.84
N ASP A 38 -8.29 -14.50 -2.44
CA ASP A 38 -7.17 -15.44 -2.46
C ASP A 38 -5.92 -14.77 -3.03
N GLY A 39 -4.80 -14.90 -2.33
CA GLY A 39 -3.55 -14.29 -2.76
C GLY A 39 -3.31 -12.87 -2.27
N HIS A 40 -4.21 -12.31 -1.48
CA HIS A 40 -4.01 -11.00 -0.84
C HIS A 40 -2.79 -11.05 0.08
N CYS A 41 -1.77 -10.27 -0.25
CA CYS A 41 -0.57 -10.20 0.55
C CYS A 41 -0.17 -8.75 0.85
N LEU A 42 0.75 -8.60 1.78
CA LEU A 42 1.25 -7.33 2.28
C LEU A 42 2.75 -7.27 2.08
N VAL A 43 3.24 -6.09 1.72
CA VAL A 43 4.67 -5.78 1.68
C VAL A 43 4.94 -4.66 2.66
N ILE A 44 5.92 -4.85 3.54
CA ILE A 44 6.28 -3.88 4.57
C ILE A 44 7.78 -3.59 4.53
N PRO A 45 8.21 -2.39 4.93
CA PRO A 45 9.59 -2.19 5.37
C PRO A 45 9.80 -2.88 6.71
N LYS A 46 10.97 -3.45 6.95
CA LYS A 46 11.29 -4.05 8.25
C LYS A 46 11.43 -2.99 9.34
N ALA A 47 12.00 -1.83 8.99
CA ALA A 47 12.06 -0.68 9.88
C ALA A 47 10.66 -0.10 10.08
N HIS A 48 10.42 0.42 11.29
CA HIS A 48 9.12 1.02 11.62
C HIS A 48 8.99 2.42 11.05
N PHE A 49 8.01 2.60 10.16
CA PHE A 49 7.54 3.90 9.69
C PHE A 49 6.01 3.88 9.80
N GLU A 50 5.43 4.86 10.44
CA GLU A 50 3.96 4.91 10.57
C GLU A 50 3.31 5.18 9.22
N THR A 51 3.85 6.15 8.47
CA THR A 51 3.33 6.55 7.16
C THR A 51 4.46 6.75 6.17
N VAL A 52 4.11 6.90 4.89
CA VAL A 52 5.08 7.23 3.85
C VAL A 52 5.75 8.59 4.07
N PHE A 53 5.10 9.48 4.84
CA PHE A 53 5.64 10.81 5.15
C PHE A 53 6.90 10.74 6.02
N ASP A 54 7.09 9.65 6.75
CA ASP A 54 8.25 9.41 7.59
C ASP A 54 9.41 8.73 6.84
N MET A 55 9.15 8.26 5.62
CA MET A 55 10.13 7.50 4.84
C MET A 55 10.96 8.40 3.94
N THR A 56 12.22 8.01 3.71
CA THR A 56 13.00 8.59 2.62
C THR A 56 12.52 8.00 1.28
N PRO A 57 12.69 8.72 0.16
CA PRO A 57 12.40 8.14 -1.16
C PRO A 57 13.12 6.83 -1.42
N ALA A 58 14.39 6.70 -0.99
CA ALA A 58 15.17 5.47 -1.14
C ALA A 58 14.57 4.30 -0.35
N ALA A 59 14.11 4.54 0.88
CA ALA A 59 13.47 3.51 1.69
C ALA A 59 12.16 3.03 1.04
N PHE A 60 11.37 3.93 0.53
CA PHE A 60 10.12 3.58 -0.17
C PHE A 60 10.40 2.88 -1.51
N ALA A 61 11.46 3.24 -2.21
CA ALA A 61 11.88 2.56 -3.44
C ALA A 61 12.18 1.07 -3.19
N GLY A 62 12.76 0.75 -2.03
CA GLY A 62 12.98 -0.66 -1.61
C GLY A 62 11.68 -1.42 -1.46
N VAL A 63 10.68 -0.80 -0.85
CA VAL A 63 9.32 -1.37 -0.73
C VAL A 63 8.71 -1.56 -2.12
N GLY A 64 8.79 -0.55 -2.98
CA GLY A 64 8.28 -0.61 -4.35
C GLY A 64 8.91 -1.74 -5.18
N SER A 65 10.22 -1.94 -5.03
CA SER A 65 10.92 -3.06 -5.70
C SER A 65 10.34 -4.41 -5.29
N THR A 66 10.12 -4.63 -4.00
CA THR A 66 9.53 -5.87 -3.48
C THR A 66 8.07 -6.02 -3.92
N VAL A 67 7.29 -4.93 -3.91
CA VAL A 67 5.92 -4.94 -4.41
C VAL A 67 5.85 -5.42 -5.85
N ALA A 68 6.75 -4.94 -6.71
CA ALA A 68 6.78 -5.36 -8.11
C ALA A 68 7.07 -6.86 -8.26
N LYS A 69 8.00 -7.39 -7.46
CA LYS A 69 8.33 -8.83 -7.46
C LYS A 69 7.15 -9.67 -7.00
N VAL A 70 6.51 -9.27 -5.90
CA VAL A 70 5.36 -9.99 -5.33
C VAL A 70 4.16 -9.93 -6.27
N ALA A 71 3.86 -8.76 -6.83
CA ALA A 71 2.74 -8.60 -7.78
C ALA A 71 2.93 -9.46 -9.03
N ARG A 72 4.16 -9.54 -9.54
CA ARG A 72 4.47 -10.42 -10.67
C ARG A 72 4.22 -11.89 -10.31
N ALA A 73 4.72 -12.33 -9.16
CA ALA A 73 4.52 -13.72 -8.70
C ALA A 73 3.03 -14.05 -8.54
N VAL A 74 2.27 -13.16 -7.91
CA VAL A 74 0.82 -13.30 -7.75
C VAL A 74 0.13 -13.43 -9.11
N ASN A 75 0.50 -12.57 -10.04
CA ASN A 75 -0.09 -12.59 -11.39
C ASN A 75 0.23 -13.88 -12.14
N GLU A 76 1.45 -14.37 -12.05
CA GLU A 76 1.88 -15.60 -12.73
C GLU A 76 1.25 -16.85 -12.13
N VAL A 77 1.15 -16.92 -10.81
CA VAL A 77 0.66 -18.11 -10.08
C VAL A 77 -0.87 -18.19 -10.09
N LEU A 78 -1.54 -17.09 -9.80
CA LEU A 78 -3.00 -17.08 -9.61
C LEU A 78 -3.79 -16.64 -10.83
N ARG A 79 -3.14 -15.96 -11.77
CA ARG A 79 -3.76 -15.45 -13.01
C ARG A 79 -5.08 -14.73 -12.76
N PRO A 80 -5.10 -13.71 -11.87
CA PRO A 80 -6.30 -12.96 -11.58
C PRO A 80 -6.73 -12.07 -12.75
N GLY A 81 -7.92 -11.50 -12.68
CA GLY A 81 -8.37 -10.52 -13.66
C GLY A 81 -7.59 -9.20 -13.63
N GLY A 82 -6.96 -8.92 -12.52
CA GLY A 82 -6.11 -7.75 -12.29
C GLY A 82 -5.54 -7.78 -10.89
N VAL A 83 -4.64 -6.85 -10.58
CA VAL A 83 -4.05 -6.70 -9.25
C VAL A 83 -4.12 -5.24 -8.84
N SER A 84 -4.69 -4.98 -7.68
CA SER A 84 -4.68 -3.64 -7.08
C SER A 84 -3.53 -3.52 -6.09
N LEU A 85 -2.78 -2.43 -6.19
CA LEU A 85 -1.75 -2.05 -5.21
C LEU A 85 -2.29 -0.89 -4.40
N ILE A 86 -2.38 -1.06 -3.08
CA ILE A 86 -3.02 -0.07 -2.21
C ILE A 86 -2.11 0.24 -1.04
N GLN A 87 -1.81 1.52 -0.86
CA GLN A 87 -1.06 2.03 0.29
C GLN A 87 -1.84 3.21 0.85
N ALA A 88 -2.09 3.20 2.15
CA ALA A 88 -2.87 4.23 2.83
C ALA A 88 -2.06 4.88 3.95
N ASN A 89 -2.17 6.18 4.09
CA ASN A 89 -1.46 6.98 5.09
C ASN A 89 -2.46 7.81 5.88
N GLY A 90 -2.67 7.43 7.14
CA GLY A 90 -3.60 8.08 8.04
C GLY A 90 -4.99 7.42 8.05
N GLU A 91 -5.72 7.69 9.12
CA GLU A 91 -7.02 7.08 9.38
C GLU A 91 -8.05 7.39 8.27
N LEU A 92 -8.11 8.65 7.83
CA LEU A 92 -9.06 9.06 6.79
C LEU A 92 -8.78 8.42 5.43
N ALA A 93 -7.57 7.93 5.22
CA ALA A 93 -7.21 7.18 4.02
C ALA A 93 -7.43 5.67 4.16
N GLY A 94 -7.87 5.22 5.32
CA GLY A 94 -8.13 3.80 5.58
C GLY A 94 -6.95 3.02 6.12
N GLN A 95 -5.93 3.70 6.65
CA GLN A 95 -4.80 3.01 7.29
C GLN A 95 -5.25 2.41 8.62
N SER A 96 -5.20 1.08 8.72
CA SER A 96 -5.63 0.35 9.92
C SER A 96 -4.47 -0.01 10.85
N VAL A 97 -3.28 -0.21 10.31
CA VAL A 97 -2.06 -0.51 11.09
C VAL A 97 -1.05 0.62 10.88
N LEU A 98 -0.52 1.17 11.98
CA LEU A 98 0.42 2.30 11.97
C LEU A 98 1.85 1.81 11.71
N HIS A 99 2.03 1.15 10.60
CA HIS A 99 3.29 0.72 10.02
C HIS A 99 3.05 0.64 8.51
N VAL A 100 3.88 1.31 7.73
CA VAL A 100 3.72 1.36 6.27
C VAL A 100 3.57 -0.04 5.70
N HIS A 101 2.54 -0.24 4.91
CA HIS A 101 2.32 -1.49 4.20
C HIS A 101 1.62 -1.24 2.86
N VAL A 102 1.96 -2.06 1.89
CA VAL A 102 1.32 -2.04 0.57
C VAL A 102 0.56 -3.34 0.40
N HIS A 103 -0.74 -3.24 0.18
CA HIS A 103 -1.56 -4.38 -0.19
C HIS A 103 -1.30 -4.75 -1.65
N VAL A 104 -1.05 -6.02 -1.89
CA VAL A 104 -1.05 -6.61 -3.23
C VAL A 104 -2.30 -7.48 -3.29
N LEU A 105 -3.32 -7.00 -3.97
CA LEU A 105 -4.67 -7.58 -3.93
C LEU A 105 -5.09 -8.08 -5.31
N PRO A 106 -5.09 -9.39 -5.52
CA PRO A 106 -5.65 -9.98 -6.74
C PRO A 106 -7.15 -9.69 -6.84
N ARG A 107 -7.59 -9.24 -8.01
CA ARG A 107 -9.00 -8.87 -8.24
C ARG A 107 -9.70 -9.92 -9.07
N ARG A 108 -10.99 -10.12 -8.78
CA ARG A 108 -11.85 -11.05 -9.49
C ARG A 108 -13.15 -10.37 -9.90
N THR A 109 -13.83 -10.92 -10.89
CA THR A 109 -15.04 -10.32 -11.47
C THR A 109 -16.13 -10.02 -10.43
N ASP A 110 -16.32 -10.91 -9.46
CA ASP A 110 -17.42 -10.82 -8.49
C ASP A 110 -16.94 -10.55 -7.06
N ASP A 111 -15.81 -9.86 -6.90
CA ASP A 111 -15.25 -9.65 -5.56
C ASP A 111 -15.96 -8.57 -4.74
N ASN A 112 -16.81 -7.76 -5.36
CA ASN A 112 -17.59 -6.69 -4.72
C ASN A 112 -16.75 -5.68 -3.90
N LEU A 113 -15.46 -5.56 -4.18
CA LEU A 113 -14.58 -4.67 -3.46
C LEU A 113 -14.64 -3.27 -4.07
N LEU A 114 -15.09 -2.30 -3.28
CA LEU A 114 -15.22 -0.89 -3.68
C LEU A 114 -13.89 -0.16 -3.44
N ILE A 115 -12.87 -0.52 -4.21
CA ILE A 115 -11.57 0.15 -4.15
C ILE A 115 -11.49 1.25 -5.21
N ASN A 116 -12.41 1.25 -6.15
CA ASN A 116 -12.49 2.27 -7.17
C ASN A 116 -13.36 3.43 -6.69
N TRP A 117 -12.81 4.63 -6.71
CA TRP A 117 -13.64 5.82 -6.55
C TRP A 117 -14.53 5.97 -7.76
N ASP A 118 -15.78 6.28 -7.49
CA ASP A 118 -16.78 6.42 -8.52
C ASP A 118 -16.49 7.67 -9.36
N ARG A 119 -16.15 7.45 -10.64
CA ARG A 119 -15.94 8.55 -11.59
C ARG A 119 -17.25 9.22 -11.99
N ASN A 120 -18.37 8.59 -11.70
CA ASN A 120 -19.69 9.11 -12.02
C ASN A 120 -20.34 9.82 -10.82
N SER A 121 -19.63 9.95 -9.71
CA SER A 121 -20.17 10.70 -8.57
C SER A 121 -20.39 12.15 -8.99
N ASN A 122 -21.57 12.69 -8.66
CA ASN A 122 -21.94 14.07 -8.94
C ASN A 122 -21.14 15.10 -8.11
N ASN A 123 -19.84 14.90 -7.97
CA ASN A 123 -18.98 15.86 -7.31
C ASN A 123 -18.53 16.93 -8.31
N GLU A 124 -19.30 17.99 -8.41
CA GLU A 124 -19.04 19.12 -9.32
C GLU A 124 -17.62 19.69 -9.18
N ARG A 125 -17.05 19.62 -7.99
CA ARG A 125 -15.69 20.12 -7.72
C ARG A 125 -14.59 19.33 -8.42
N ARG A 126 -14.86 18.13 -8.88
CA ARG A 126 -13.88 17.27 -9.56
C ARG A 126 -13.35 17.86 -10.86
N PHE A 127 -14.18 18.65 -11.54
CA PHE A 127 -13.89 19.12 -12.89
C PHE A 127 -13.68 20.63 -12.95
N ASP A 128 -13.46 21.28 -11.81
CA ASP A 128 -13.12 22.68 -11.76
C ASP A 128 -11.67 22.89 -12.24
N ARG A 129 -11.53 23.27 -13.49
CA ARG A 129 -10.23 23.47 -14.14
C ARG A 129 -9.40 24.56 -13.51
N GLU A 130 -10.03 25.66 -13.07
CA GLU A 130 -9.33 26.76 -12.41
C GLU A 130 -8.77 26.30 -11.06
N ARG A 131 -9.55 25.57 -10.30
CA ARG A 131 -9.12 25.00 -9.02
C ARG A 131 -7.97 24.00 -9.20
N ILE A 132 -8.07 23.15 -10.21
CA ILE A 132 -7.02 22.18 -10.56
C ILE A 132 -5.72 22.91 -10.91
N ALA A 133 -5.80 23.95 -11.76
CA ALA A 133 -4.62 24.72 -12.18
C ALA A 133 -3.95 25.45 -11.01
N GLU A 134 -4.75 26.05 -10.11
CA GLU A 134 -4.26 26.73 -8.90
C GLU A 134 -3.48 25.76 -8.00
N ILE A 135 -4.07 24.59 -7.72
CA ILE A 135 -3.44 23.58 -6.88
C ILE A 135 -2.18 23.05 -7.54
N ALA A 136 -2.21 22.81 -8.86
CA ALA A 136 -1.06 22.35 -9.62
C ALA A 136 0.13 23.32 -9.49
N GLU A 137 -0.13 24.64 -9.56
CA GLU A 137 0.93 25.64 -9.41
C GLU A 137 1.53 25.65 -8.00
N ARG A 138 0.70 25.53 -6.98
CA ARG A 138 1.16 25.45 -5.59
C ARG A 138 2.04 24.23 -5.37
N LEU A 139 1.69 23.09 -5.93
CA LEU A 139 2.46 21.85 -5.84
C LEU A 139 3.80 21.97 -6.60
N ARG A 140 3.76 22.53 -7.81
CA ARG A 140 4.99 22.75 -8.60
C ARG A 140 5.98 23.63 -7.85
N SER A 141 5.50 24.72 -7.27
CA SER A 141 6.34 25.64 -6.49
C SER A 141 7.02 24.93 -5.31
N ARG A 142 6.29 24.06 -4.64
CA ARG A 142 6.81 23.29 -3.49
C ARG A 142 7.84 22.24 -3.94
N LEU A 143 7.61 21.59 -5.07
CA LEU A 143 8.48 20.53 -5.58
C LEU A 143 9.78 21.05 -6.18
N ARG A 144 9.80 22.31 -6.63
CA ARG A 144 11.03 23.00 -7.10
C ARG A 144 11.95 23.41 -5.97
N GLY A 145 11.40 23.66 -4.78
CA GLY A 145 12.16 23.99 -3.58
C GLY A 145 12.63 22.75 -2.87
#